data_a6b27d9463453219e98ee1f7b66103a1
#
_entry.id   a6b27d9463453219e98ee1f7b66103a1
#
_cell.length_a   1.000
_cell.length_b   1.000
_cell.length_c   1.000
_cell.angle_alpha   90.00
_cell.angle_beta   90.00
_cell.angle_gamma   90.00
#
_symmetry.space_group_name_H-M   'P 1'
#
loop_
_entity.id
_entity.type
_entity.pdbx_description
1 polymer ?
#
loop_
_entity_poly.entity_id
_entity_poly.type
_entity_poly.pdbx_seq_one_letter_code
_entity_poly.pdbx_strand_id
1 'polypeptide(L)'
;MDVVVNPPKPGDESYELFMEEKSAVLQKLKNKAKLVVDTFNAIDGVSCQTVQGAMYAFPQISLPEKFINEAKSKGETPDSYYCSLLLEETGICVVPGSGFRQKVNIYLLFEILLFFFI
;
A
#
# COMPACT_ATOMS: atom_id res chain seq x y z
N MET A 1 26.88 -5.48 -7.89
CA MET A 1 25.85 -6.57 -7.95
C MET A 1 26.21 -7.79 -7.12
N ASP A 2 27.48 -8.06 -6.88
CA ASP A 2 27.92 -9.25 -6.13
C ASP A 2 27.36 -9.31 -4.70
N VAL A 3 27.38 -8.19 -3.97
CA VAL A 3 26.86 -8.08 -2.58
C VAL A 3 25.35 -8.43 -2.46
N VAL A 4 24.58 -8.27 -3.53
CA VAL A 4 23.15 -8.59 -3.53
C VAL A 4 22.90 -10.10 -3.52
N VAL A 5 23.74 -10.84 -4.25
CA VAL A 5 23.64 -12.31 -4.38
C VAL A 5 24.53 -13.05 -3.39
N ASN A 6 25.58 -12.40 -2.90
CA ASN A 6 26.52 -12.90 -1.90
C ASN A 6 26.59 -11.93 -0.71
N PRO A 7 25.56 -11.90 0.15
CA PRO A 7 25.60 -11.04 1.34
C PRO A 7 26.69 -11.51 2.32
N PRO A 8 27.12 -10.63 3.23
CA PRO A 8 28.08 -11.00 4.29
C PRO A 8 27.68 -12.27 5.02
N LYS A 9 28.67 -13.13 5.32
CA LYS A 9 28.50 -14.42 5.99
C LYS A 9 29.07 -14.36 7.40
N PRO A 10 28.66 -15.25 8.31
CA PRO A 10 29.25 -15.36 9.62
C PRO A 10 30.79 -15.50 9.52
N GLY A 11 31.50 -14.62 10.20
CA GLY A 11 32.96 -14.52 10.15
C GLY A 11 33.52 -13.39 9.30
N ASP A 12 32.69 -12.77 8.46
CA ASP A 12 33.06 -11.55 7.73
C ASP A 12 33.00 -10.33 8.68
N GLU A 13 33.93 -9.39 8.54
CA GLU A 13 34.04 -8.19 9.39
C GLU A 13 32.73 -7.35 9.37
N SER A 14 32.01 -7.32 8.24
CA SER A 14 30.78 -6.56 8.07
C SER A 14 29.51 -7.33 8.43
N TYR A 15 29.60 -8.59 8.84
CA TYR A 15 28.41 -9.44 9.06
C TYR A 15 27.49 -8.92 10.17
N GLU A 16 28.05 -8.57 11.31
CA GLU A 16 27.27 -8.10 12.47
C GLU A 16 26.50 -6.82 12.13
N LEU A 17 27.16 -5.83 11.53
CA LEU A 17 26.54 -4.59 11.10
C LEU A 17 25.43 -4.84 10.05
N PHE A 18 25.72 -5.68 9.07
CA PHE A 18 24.73 -6.05 8.05
C PHE A 18 23.47 -6.68 8.67
N MET A 19 23.63 -7.58 9.64
CA MET A 19 22.50 -8.24 10.30
C MET A 19 21.71 -7.29 11.18
N GLU A 20 22.37 -6.36 11.85
CA GLU A 20 21.72 -5.31 12.64
C GLU A 20 20.87 -4.40 11.74
N GLU A 21 21.45 -3.83 10.70
CA GLU A 21 20.75 -2.96 9.75
C GLU A 21 19.59 -3.67 9.07
N LYS A 22 19.80 -4.89 8.59
CA LYS A 22 18.75 -5.72 7.98
C LYS A 22 17.58 -5.96 8.93
N SER A 23 17.88 -6.34 10.16
CA SER A 23 16.86 -6.60 11.19
C SER A 23 16.09 -5.33 11.54
N ALA A 24 16.77 -4.20 11.66
CA ALA A 24 16.15 -2.91 11.94
C ALA A 24 15.19 -2.48 10.82
N VAL A 25 15.59 -2.62 9.55
CA VAL A 25 14.73 -2.32 8.39
C VAL A 25 13.50 -3.23 8.36
N LEU A 26 13.68 -4.53 8.53
CA LEU A 26 12.58 -5.50 8.53
C LEU A 26 11.59 -5.22 9.67
N GLN A 27 12.09 -4.87 10.86
CA GLN A 27 11.23 -4.53 12.00
C GLN A 27 10.45 -3.24 11.75
N LYS A 28 11.08 -2.21 11.16
CA LYS A 28 10.38 -0.98 10.76
C LYS A 28 9.26 -1.26 9.75
N LEU A 29 9.53 -2.07 8.72
CA LEU A 29 8.52 -2.45 7.72
C LEU A 29 7.36 -3.22 8.36
N LYS A 30 7.65 -4.16 9.24
CA LYS A 30 6.62 -4.92 9.99
C LYS A 30 5.72 -4.01 10.83
N ASN A 31 6.31 -3.05 11.53
CA ASN A 31 5.56 -2.10 12.35
C ASN A 31 4.69 -1.18 11.47
N LYS A 32 5.22 -0.69 10.33
CA LYS A 32 4.45 0.11 9.37
C LYS A 32 3.30 -0.68 8.76
N ALA A 33 3.54 -1.92 8.34
CA ALA A 33 2.51 -2.79 7.80
C ALA A 33 1.34 -3.00 8.78
N LYS A 34 1.67 -3.25 10.05
CA LYS A 34 0.66 -3.37 11.11
C LYS A 34 -0.12 -2.07 11.31
N LEU A 35 0.57 -0.94 11.41
CA LEU A 35 -0.05 0.37 11.59
C LEU A 35 -1.04 0.68 10.46
N VAL A 36 -0.65 0.45 9.22
CA VAL A 36 -1.49 0.69 8.03
C VAL A 36 -2.75 -0.18 8.08
N VAL A 37 -2.60 -1.48 8.34
CA VAL A 37 -3.76 -2.40 8.42
C VAL A 37 -4.71 -1.99 9.54
N ASP A 38 -4.18 -1.70 10.73
CA ASP A 38 -4.98 -1.29 11.90
C ASP A 38 -5.71 0.03 11.62
N THR A 39 -5.02 1.01 10.99
CA THR A 39 -5.59 2.32 10.66
C THR A 39 -6.71 2.21 9.62
N PHE A 40 -6.49 1.48 8.52
CA PHE A 40 -7.53 1.31 7.51
C PHE A 40 -8.75 0.57 8.04
N ASN A 41 -8.55 -0.48 8.83
CA ASN A 41 -9.67 -1.24 9.42
C ASN A 41 -10.42 -0.47 10.53
N ALA A 42 -9.90 0.64 11.00
CA ALA A 42 -10.60 1.54 11.92
C ALA A 42 -11.51 2.55 11.21
N ILE A 43 -11.45 2.65 9.87
CA ILE A 43 -12.25 3.57 9.07
C ILE A 43 -13.50 2.83 8.56
N ASP A 44 -14.68 3.40 8.82
CA ASP A 44 -15.94 2.85 8.33
C ASP A 44 -15.95 2.78 6.79
N GLY A 45 -16.33 1.63 6.26
CA GLY A 45 -16.39 1.39 4.82
C GLY A 45 -15.04 1.08 4.17
N VAL A 46 -13.97 0.97 4.96
CA VAL A 46 -12.64 0.56 4.49
C VAL A 46 -12.24 -0.75 5.15
N SER A 47 -11.68 -1.67 4.39
CA SER A 47 -11.08 -2.90 4.91
C SER A 47 -9.75 -3.17 4.24
N CYS A 48 -8.77 -3.60 5.01
CA CYS A 48 -7.45 -3.94 4.53
C CYS A 48 -7.05 -5.32 5.03
N GLN A 49 -6.63 -6.18 4.11
CA GLN A 49 -6.09 -7.49 4.48
C GLN A 49 -4.73 -7.33 5.12
N THR A 50 -4.34 -8.33 5.91
CA THR A 50 -3.01 -8.34 6.54
C THR A 50 -1.91 -8.29 5.49
N VAL A 51 -1.04 -7.29 5.59
CA VAL A 51 0.14 -7.16 4.73
C VAL A 51 1.21 -8.13 5.22
N GLN A 52 1.51 -9.15 4.42
CA GLN A 52 2.45 -10.22 4.77
C GLN A 52 3.85 -10.01 4.20
N GLY A 53 3.97 -9.13 3.22
CA GLY A 53 5.25 -8.88 2.55
C GLY A 53 5.14 -7.75 1.54
N ALA A 54 6.22 -7.49 0.84
CA ALA A 54 6.38 -6.36 -0.07
C ALA A 54 6.21 -5.00 0.63
N MET A 55 5.99 -3.96 -0.13
CA MET A 55 5.83 -2.59 0.34
C MET A 55 4.47 -1.99 -0.06
N TYR A 56 3.50 -2.84 -0.32
CA TYR A 56 2.20 -2.46 -0.87
C TYR A 56 1.06 -2.92 0.03
N ALA A 57 0.01 -2.12 0.12
CA ALA A 57 -1.26 -2.47 0.72
C ALA A 57 -2.39 -2.32 -0.30
N PHE A 58 -3.43 -3.14 -0.18
CA PHE A 58 -4.61 -3.09 -1.04
C PHE A 58 -5.86 -2.92 -0.16
N PRO A 59 -6.11 -1.72 0.36
CA PRO A 59 -7.35 -1.45 1.06
C PRO A 59 -8.54 -1.48 0.08
N GLN A 60 -9.61 -2.13 0.50
CA GLN A 60 -10.88 -2.16 -0.19
C GLN A 60 -11.77 -1.06 0.37
N ILE A 61 -12.38 -0.26 -0.50
CA ILE A 61 -13.27 0.84 -0.12
C ILE A 61 -14.68 0.54 -0.60
N SER A 62 -15.66 0.74 0.27
CA SER A 62 -17.08 0.70 -0.07
C SER A 62 -17.52 2.09 -0.52
N LEU A 63 -17.78 2.26 -1.81
CA LEU A 63 -18.23 3.53 -2.36
C LEU A 63 -19.76 3.62 -2.35
N PRO A 64 -20.35 4.75 -1.92
CA PRO A 64 -21.81 4.96 -1.98
C PRO A 64 -22.34 4.96 -3.42
N GLU A 65 -23.56 4.48 -3.64
CA GLU A 65 -24.19 4.43 -4.97
C GLU A 65 -24.22 5.79 -5.68
N LYS A 66 -24.45 6.86 -4.92
CA LYS A 66 -24.42 8.23 -5.46
C LYS A 66 -23.07 8.56 -6.09
N PHE A 67 -21.98 8.21 -5.42
CA PHE A 67 -20.63 8.42 -5.92
C PHE A 67 -20.35 7.58 -7.17
N ILE A 68 -20.75 6.31 -7.15
CA ILE A 68 -20.61 5.40 -8.29
C ILE A 68 -21.33 5.95 -9.52
N ASN A 69 -22.57 6.47 -9.34
CA ASN A 69 -23.35 7.03 -10.43
C ASN A 69 -22.74 8.34 -10.96
N GLU A 70 -22.16 9.16 -10.11
CA GLU A 70 -21.45 10.36 -10.50
C GLU A 70 -20.22 10.03 -11.35
N ALA A 71 -19.38 9.10 -10.92
CA ALA A 71 -18.22 8.64 -11.69
C ALA A 71 -18.63 8.14 -13.09
N LYS A 72 -19.67 7.30 -13.14
CA LYS A 72 -20.20 6.78 -14.42
C LYS A 72 -20.72 7.89 -15.33
N SER A 73 -21.36 8.92 -14.78
CA SER A 73 -21.84 10.07 -15.58
C SER A 73 -20.69 10.86 -16.22
N LYS A 74 -19.51 10.82 -15.63
CA LYS A 74 -18.27 11.43 -16.15
C LYS A 74 -17.48 10.49 -17.07
N GLY A 75 -17.95 9.25 -17.26
CA GLY A 75 -17.28 8.24 -18.10
C GLY A 75 -16.06 7.61 -17.43
N GLU A 76 -15.92 7.72 -16.10
CA GLU A 76 -14.82 7.19 -15.35
C GLU A 76 -15.22 5.94 -14.53
N THR A 77 -14.23 5.10 -14.22
CA THR A 77 -14.44 4.02 -13.25
C THR A 77 -14.48 4.61 -11.82
N PRO A 78 -15.34 4.11 -10.92
CA PRO A 78 -15.51 4.70 -9.60
C PRO A 78 -14.22 4.77 -8.77
N ASP A 79 -13.34 3.79 -8.89
CA ASP A 79 -12.05 3.77 -8.22
C ASP A 79 -11.06 4.80 -8.81
N SER A 80 -11.03 4.95 -10.13
CA SER A 80 -10.20 5.97 -10.78
C SER A 80 -10.66 7.37 -10.39
N TYR A 81 -11.97 7.62 -10.42
CA TYR A 81 -12.55 8.89 -10.00
C TYR A 81 -12.23 9.19 -8.53
N TYR A 82 -12.33 8.18 -7.66
CA TYR A 82 -11.94 8.32 -6.25
C TYR A 82 -10.45 8.67 -6.10
N CYS A 83 -9.55 7.99 -6.82
CA CYS A 83 -8.11 8.28 -6.79
C CYS A 83 -7.78 9.71 -7.21
N SER A 84 -8.46 10.21 -8.26
CA SER A 84 -8.27 11.58 -8.75
C SER A 84 -8.70 12.60 -7.71
N LEU A 85 -9.88 12.43 -7.10
CA LEU A 85 -10.36 13.33 -6.05
C LEU A 85 -9.47 13.28 -4.80
N LEU A 86 -9.01 12.09 -4.40
CA LEU A 86 -8.11 11.95 -3.27
C LEU A 86 -6.81 12.71 -3.49
N LEU A 87 -6.27 12.64 -4.71
CA LEU A 87 -5.07 13.38 -5.08
C LEU A 87 -5.31 14.89 -5.05
N GLU A 88 -6.40 15.35 -5.64
CA GLU A 88 -6.75 16.79 -5.69
C GLU A 88 -6.97 17.40 -4.32
N GLU A 89 -7.69 16.69 -3.44
CA GLU A 89 -8.08 17.20 -2.11
C GLU A 89 -6.98 17.05 -1.06
N THR A 90 -6.13 16.03 -1.18
CA THR A 90 -5.18 15.68 -0.11
C THR A 90 -3.72 15.64 -0.53
N GLY A 91 -3.44 15.58 -1.82
CA GLY A 91 -2.10 15.34 -2.36
C GLY A 91 -1.65 13.87 -2.26
N ILE A 92 -2.53 12.95 -1.80
CA ILE A 92 -2.22 11.53 -1.67
C ILE A 92 -2.44 10.85 -3.03
N CYS A 93 -1.37 10.28 -3.58
CA CYS A 93 -1.42 9.56 -4.84
C CYS A 93 -1.52 8.05 -4.59
N VAL A 94 -2.60 7.45 -5.09
CA VAL A 94 -2.85 6.01 -5.04
C VAL A 94 -3.19 5.50 -6.45
N VAL A 95 -3.06 4.20 -6.67
CA VAL A 95 -3.35 3.59 -7.97
C VAL A 95 -4.70 2.86 -7.91
N PRO A 96 -5.63 3.11 -8.85
CA PRO A 96 -6.91 2.45 -8.86
C PRO A 96 -6.77 0.94 -9.15
N GLY A 97 -7.53 0.12 -8.44
CA GLY A 97 -7.50 -1.33 -8.58
C GLY A 97 -7.98 -1.84 -9.93
N SER A 98 -8.81 -1.07 -10.64
CA SER A 98 -9.23 -1.37 -12.02
C SER A 98 -8.03 -1.55 -12.96
N GLY A 99 -6.92 -0.85 -12.72
CA GLY A 99 -5.66 -1.04 -13.43
C GLY A 99 -5.05 -2.44 -13.27
N PHE A 100 -5.42 -3.18 -12.22
CA PHE A 100 -5.00 -4.56 -11.95
C PHE A 100 -6.06 -5.59 -12.35
N ARG A 101 -7.05 -5.21 -13.16
CA ARG A 101 -8.14 -6.09 -13.66
C ARG A 101 -8.93 -6.79 -12.55
N GLN A 102 -9.13 -6.14 -11.42
CA GLN A 102 -9.97 -6.65 -10.36
C GLN A 102 -11.43 -6.79 -10.78
N LYS A 103 -12.22 -7.58 -10.03
CA LYS A 103 -13.65 -7.78 -10.30
C LYS A 103 -14.41 -6.47 -10.12
N VAL A 104 -15.43 -6.27 -10.94
CA VAL A 104 -16.35 -5.12 -10.84
C VAL A 104 -17.00 -5.09 -9.44
N ASN A 105 -17.10 -3.90 -8.86
CA ASN A 105 -17.65 -3.60 -7.52
C ASN A 105 -16.72 -3.89 -6.32
N ILE A 106 -15.45 -4.20 -6.55
CA ILE A 106 -14.43 -4.21 -5.49
C ILE A 106 -13.46 -3.07 -5.81
N TYR A 107 -13.53 -1.99 -5.05
CA TYR A 107 -12.67 -0.83 -5.26
C TYR A 107 -11.47 -0.96 -4.34
N LEU A 108 -10.37 -1.49 -4.89
CA LEU A 108 -9.09 -1.60 -4.20
C LEU A 108 -8.22 -0.41 -4.60
N LEU A 109 -7.49 0.11 -3.65
CA LEU A 109 -6.45 1.09 -3.89
C LEU A 109 -5.09 0.43 -3.68
N PHE A 110 -4.15 0.80 -4.53
CA PHE A 110 -2.77 0.36 -4.38
C PHE A 110 -1.99 1.49 -3.72
N GLU A 111 -1.46 1.23 -2.54
CA GLU A 111 -0.68 2.19 -1.76
C GLU A 111 0.73 1.68 -1.52
N ILE A 112 1.73 2.55 -1.69
CA ILE A 112 3.13 2.24 -1.44
C ILE A 112 3.47 2.65 0.00
N LEU A 113 3.66 1.68 0.89
CA LEU A 113 3.96 1.88 2.31
C LEU A 113 5.27 2.66 2.59
N LEU A 114 6.13 2.82 1.59
CA LEU A 114 7.44 3.47 1.76
C LEU A 114 7.39 5.00 1.79
N PHE A 115 6.39 5.64 1.17
CA PHE A 115 6.39 7.08 0.98
C PHE A 115 5.86 7.91 2.15
N PHE A 116 5.21 7.28 3.11
CA PHE A 116 4.53 8.02 4.17
C PHE A 116 5.36 8.33 5.42
N PHE A 117 6.63 7.93 5.51
CA PHE A 117 7.45 8.26 6.68
C PHE A 117 8.94 8.34 6.33
N ILE A 118 9.37 9.45 5.82
CA ILE A 118 10.73 9.96 6.04
C ILE A 118 10.67 10.99 7.15
#